data_b9edf8c842b7bbfd7dc0b4c4fa207b1e
#
_entry.id   b9edf8c842b7bbfd7dc0b4c4fa207b1e
#
_cell.length_a   1.000
_cell.length_b   1.000
_cell.length_c   1.000
_cell.angle_alpha   90.00
_cell.angle_beta   90.00
_cell.angle_gamma   90.00
#
_symmetry.space_group_name_H-M   'P 1'
#
loop_
_entity.id
_entity.type
_entity.pdbx_description
1 polymer ?
#
loop_
_entity_poly.entity_id
_entity_poly.type
_entity_poly.pdbx_seq_one_letter_code
_entity_poly.pdbx_strand_id
1 'polypeptide(L)'
;TELLVFAHSTWGLKDLVKEIDSKLQAKNILVEQWKEIGFLGSALDSLYRIFGIVIGVILLVAGIGVGNTMVMAVLERTGEIGVLQALGFRTRQIVALFLLEGMLLGIVGVLLGSVLGIFGGMYLEQNGLNITTNWAQDVPFPIRDTMHGRLSPDIVLVAILLGLAVAICGSVGPALRAAKLEPANALR
;
A
#
# COMPACT_ATOMS: atom_id res chain seq x y z
N THR A 1 -25.55 -27.74 -19.22
CA THR A 1 -24.23 -28.38 -18.89
C THR A 1 -23.21 -27.28 -18.93
N GLU A 2 -22.58 -26.99 -17.81
CA GLU A 2 -21.51 -26.01 -17.67
C GLU A 2 -20.16 -26.68 -17.84
N LEU A 3 -19.26 -26.10 -18.60
CA LEU A 3 -17.92 -26.59 -18.83
C LEU A 3 -16.92 -25.57 -18.25
N LEU A 4 -16.19 -25.97 -17.22
CA LEU A 4 -15.16 -25.14 -16.62
C LEU A 4 -13.82 -25.39 -17.30
N VAL A 5 -13.24 -24.35 -17.90
CA VAL A 5 -11.92 -24.41 -18.54
C VAL A 5 -10.92 -23.65 -17.68
N PHE A 6 -9.88 -24.34 -17.25
CA PHE A 6 -8.80 -23.76 -16.45
C PHE A 6 -7.62 -23.40 -17.36
N ALA A 7 -7.26 -22.10 -17.40
CA ALA A 7 -6.08 -21.66 -18.12
C ALA A 7 -4.84 -21.74 -17.19
N HIS A 8 -3.73 -22.26 -17.69
CA HIS A 8 -2.48 -22.42 -16.94
C HIS A 8 -1.73 -21.08 -16.72
N SER A 9 -2.09 -20.03 -17.47
CA SER A 9 -1.50 -18.70 -17.37
C SER A 9 -2.57 -17.62 -17.46
N THR A 10 -2.42 -16.56 -16.67
CA THR A 10 -3.31 -15.38 -16.71
C THR A 10 -2.96 -14.42 -17.85
N TRP A 11 -1.81 -14.59 -18.52
CA TRP A 11 -1.39 -13.79 -19.67
C TRP A 11 -2.18 -14.17 -20.92
N GLY A 12 -2.81 -13.18 -21.56
CA GLY A 12 -3.60 -13.41 -22.77
C GLY A 12 -4.99 -14.00 -22.55
N LEU A 13 -5.51 -14.00 -21.32
CA LEU A 13 -6.83 -14.56 -20.99
C LEU A 13 -7.96 -13.90 -21.82
N LYS A 14 -7.88 -12.58 -22.05
CA LYS A 14 -8.85 -11.84 -22.87
C LYS A 14 -8.83 -12.26 -24.34
N ASP A 15 -7.64 -12.54 -24.87
CA ASP A 15 -7.48 -12.96 -26.27
C ASP A 15 -7.92 -14.42 -26.43
N LEU A 16 -7.63 -15.25 -25.45
CA LEU A 16 -8.04 -16.65 -25.39
C LEU A 16 -9.57 -16.78 -25.30
N VAL A 17 -10.22 -15.95 -24.48
CA VAL A 17 -11.69 -15.90 -24.39
C VAL A 17 -12.29 -15.48 -25.73
N LYS A 18 -11.75 -14.44 -26.38
CA LYS A 18 -12.21 -14.01 -27.69
C LYS A 18 -12.04 -15.10 -28.77
N GLU A 19 -10.91 -15.82 -28.74
CA GLU A 19 -10.66 -16.90 -29.72
C GLU A 19 -11.60 -18.08 -29.48
N ILE A 20 -11.85 -18.46 -28.23
CA ILE A 20 -12.81 -19.52 -27.89
C ILE A 20 -14.24 -19.08 -28.25
N ASP A 21 -14.63 -17.85 -27.91
CA ASP A 21 -15.93 -17.31 -28.21
C ASP A 21 -16.21 -17.31 -29.73
N SER A 22 -15.22 -16.85 -30.52
CA SER A 22 -15.34 -16.88 -32.00
C SER A 22 -15.51 -18.28 -32.60
N LYS A 23 -14.89 -19.30 -31.96
CA LYS A 23 -14.98 -20.70 -32.41
C LYS A 23 -16.27 -21.39 -31.95
N LEU A 24 -16.85 -20.96 -30.84
CA LEU A 24 -18.01 -21.60 -30.21
C LEU A 24 -19.33 -20.87 -30.46
N GLN A 25 -19.31 -19.62 -30.96
CA GLN A 25 -20.53 -18.87 -31.34
C GLN A 25 -21.46 -19.67 -32.30
N ALA A 26 -20.90 -20.51 -33.17
CA ALA A 26 -21.67 -21.39 -34.04
C ALA A 26 -22.48 -22.45 -33.29
N LYS A 27 -22.24 -22.68 -31.97
CA LYS A 27 -22.91 -23.69 -31.16
C LYS A 27 -23.80 -23.12 -30.06
N ASN A 28 -24.06 -21.81 -30.05
CA ASN A 28 -24.88 -21.14 -29.02
C ASN A 28 -24.34 -21.33 -27.60
N ILE A 29 -23.01 -21.34 -27.44
CA ILE A 29 -22.31 -21.47 -26.17
C ILE A 29 -21.78 -20.09 -25.79
N LEU A 30 -22.16 -19.58 -24.62
CA LEU A 30 -21.63 -18.34 -24.06
C LEU A 30 -20.33 -18.65 -23.32
N VAL A 31 -19.27 -17.92 -23.66
CA VAL A 31 -17.97 -18.01 -22.98
C VAL A 31 -17.82 -16.77 -22.12
N GLU A 32 -17.90 -16.95 -20.82
CA GLU A 32 -17.74 -15.86 -19.85
C GLU A 32 -16.54 -16.12 -18.94
N GLN A 33 -15.81 -15.05 -18.60
CA GLN A 33 -14.77 -15.14 -17.58
C GLN A 33 -15.43 -15.30 -16.21
N TRP A 34 -14.89 -16.16 -15.36
CA TRP A 34 -15.41 -16.39 -14.02
C TRP A 34 -15.55 -15.09 -13.19
N LYS A 35 -14.73 -14.06 -13.48
CA LYS A 35 -14.81 -12.72 -12.87
C LYS A 35 -16.05 -11.94 -13.30
N GLU A 36 -16.61 -12.24 -14.47
CA GLU A 36 -17.80 -11.57 -15.02
C GLU A 36 -19.09 -12.33 -14.67
N ILE A 37 -18.94 -13.57 -14.17
CA ILE A 37 -20.06 -14.40 -13.77
C ILE A 37 -20.62 -13.94 -12.42
N GLY A 38 -21.65 -13.09 -12.48
CA GLY A 38 -22.55 -12.82 -11.37
C GLY A 38 -21.96 -12.14 -10.13
N PHE A 39 -22.44 -12.58 -8.97
CA PHE A 39 -22.17 -11.97 -7.66
C PHE A 39 -20.70 -12.04 -7.24
N LEU A 40 -19.97 -13.10 -7.57
CA LEU A 40 -18.59 -13.33 -7.13
C LEU A 40 -17.60 -12.30 -7.70
N GLY A 41 -17.70 -11.96 -8.97
CA GLY A 41 -16.83 -10.95 -9.60
C GLY A 41 -17.03 -9.58 -8.97
N SER A 42 -18.29 -9.16 -8.83
CA SER A 42 -18.62 -7.87 -8.21
C SER A 42 -18.26 -7.81 -6.72
N ALA A 43 -18.38 -8.93 -6.01
CA ALA A 43 -17.97 -9.04 -4.61
C ALA A 43 -16.45 -8.88 -4.44
N LEU A 44 -15.66 -9.54 -5.29
CA LEU A 44 -14.20 -9.42 -5.27
C LEU A 44 -13.74 -7.99 -5.58
N ASP A 45 -14.31 -7.35 -6.60
CA ASP A 45 -14.00 -5.97 -6.93
C ASP A 45 -14.36 -5.00 -5.79
N SER A 46 -15.43 -5.31 -5.07
CA SER A 46 -15.83 -4.53 -3.90
C SER A 46 -14.85 -4.73 -2.74
N LEU A 47 -14.40 -5.95 -2.50
CA LEU A 47 -13.36 -6.25 -1.50
C LEU A 47 -12.05 -5.55 -1.82
N TYR A 48 -11.58 -5.59 -3.08
CA TYR A 48 -10.36 -4.87 -3.48
C TYR A 48 -10.48 -3.36 -3.24
N ARG A 49 -11.64 -2.77 -3.52
CA ARG A 49 -11.90 -1.34 -3.25
C ARG A 49 -11.88 -1.04 -1.74
N ILE A 50 -12.53 -1.87 -0.94
CA ILE A 50 -12.55 -1.70 0.52
C ILE A 50 -11.13 -1.81 1.10
N PHE A 51 -10.37 -2.84 0.72
CA PHE A 51 -8.98 -2.97 1.15
C PHE A 51 -8.11 -1.81 0.68
N GLY A 52 -8.31 -1.32 -0.55
CA GLY A 52 -7.62 -0.13 -1.06
C GLY A 52 -7.89 1.12 -0.23
N ILE A 53 -9.15 1.34 0.18
CA ILE A 53 -9.54 2.45 1.06
C ILE A 53 -8.89 2.29 2.44
N VAL A 54 -8.95 1.10 3.03
CA VAL A 54 -8.36 0.82 4.35
C VAL A 54 -6.85 1.07 4.33
N ILE A 55 -6.15 0.56 3.32
CA ILE A 55 -4.71 0.82 3.14
C ILE A 55 -4.46 2.32 2.96
N GLY A 56 -5.25 3.01 2.16
CA GLY A 56 -5.15 4.46 1.97
C GLY A 56 -5.29 5.24 3.27
N VAL A 57 -6.26 4.88 4.11
CA VAL A 57 -6.45 5.50 5.45
C VAL A 57 -5.24 5.23 6.35
N ILE A 58 -4.73 3.99 6.39
CA ILE A 58 -3.55 3.64 7.19
C ILE A 58 -2.33 4.46 6.75
N LEU A 59 -2.09 4.58 5.44
CA LEU A 59 -1.00 5.37 4.90
C LEU A 59 -1.14 6.86 5.22
N LEU A 60 -2.37 7.39 5.18
CA LEU A 60 -2.67 8.77 5.54
C LEU A 60 -2.36 9.03 7.02
N VAL A 61 -2.82 8.16 7.92
CA VAL A 61 -2.55 8.27 9.36
C VAL A 61 -1.04 8.17 9.63
N ALA A 62 -0.34 7.25 8.96
CA ALA A 62 1.11 7.14 9.06
C ALA A 62 1.82 8.43 8.60
N GLY A 63 1.40 9.01 7.48
CA GLY A 63 1.94 10.28 6.97
C GLY A 63 1.73 11.45 7.92
N ILE A 64 0.54 11.55 8.54
CA ILE A 64 0.25 12.53 9.59
C ILE A 64 1.16 12.31 10.80
N GLY A 65 1.37 11.06 11.22
CA GLY A 65 2.28 10.71 12.31
C GLY A 65 3.72 11.18 12.06
N VAL A 66 4.26 10.89 10.88
CA VAL A 66 5.58 11.39 10.46
C VAL A 66 5.61 12.92 10.46
N GLY A 67 4.60 13.56 9.88
CA GLY A 67 4.49 15.02 9.85
C GLY A 67 4.48 15.64 11.25
N ASN A 68 3.73 15.06 12.17
CA ASN A 68 3.65 15.54 13.56
C ASN A 68 5.01 15.43 14.28
N THR A 69 5.68 14.28 14.15
CA THR A 69 7.02 14.08 14.73
C THR A 69 8.03 15.08 14.17
N MET A 70 8.00 15.33 12.85
CA MET A 70 8.89 16.28 12.21
C MET A 70 8.59 17.73 12.60
N VAL A 71 7.31 18.11 12.81
CA VAL A 71 6.95 19.43 13.32
C VAL A 71 7.58 19.65 14.71
N MET A 72 7.49 18.64 15.60
CA MET A 72 8.08 18.72 16.93
C MET A 72 9.61 18.88 16.86
N ALA A 73 10.27 18.08 16.02
CA ALA A 73 11.72 18.18 15.80
C ALA A 73 12.14 19.57 15.29
N VAL A 74 11.36 20.18 14.37
CA VAL A 74 11.62 21.54 13.90
C VAL A 74 11.47 22.58 15.01
N LEU A 75 10.43 22.45 15.85
CA LEU A 75 10.19 23.38 16.95
C LEU A 75 11.29 23.29 18.03
N GLU A 76 11.77 22.10 18.33
CA GLU A 76 12.87 21.89 19.30
C GLU A 76 14.19 22.48 18.82
N ARG A 77 14.42 22.52 17.49
CA ARG A 77 15.69 22.98 16.88
C ARG A 77 15.57 24.34 16.19
N THR A 78 14.58 25.15 16.55
CA THR A 78 14.37 26.49 15.93
C THR A 78 15.59 27.38 16.04
N GLY A 79 16.28 27.40 17.20
CA GLY A 79 17.50 28.18 17.38
C GLY A 79 18.64 27.74 16.47
N GLU A 80 18.85 26.43 16.29
CA GLU A 80 19.87 25.88 15.38
C GLU A 80 19.60 26.28 13.94
N ILE A 81 18.30 26.24 13.52
CA ILE A 81 17.86 26.67 12.19
C ILE A 81 18.16 28.16 11.99
N GLY A 82 17.90 29.00 13.00
CA GLY A 82 18.21 30.42 12.96
C GLY A 82 19.70 30.69 12.78
N VAL A 83 20.57 29.97 13.49
CA VAL A 83 22.02 30.05 13.33
C VAL A 83 22.46 29.64 11.94
N LEU A 84 21.95 28.54 11.40
CA LEU A 84 22.25 28.11 10.02
C LEU A 84 21.86 29.17 8.98
N GLN A 85 20.71 29.81 9.16
CA GLN A 85 20.26 30.90 8.28
C GLN A 85 21.19 32.15 8.40
N ALA A 86 21.60 32.49 9.61
CA ALA A 86 22.53 33.60 9.85
C ALA A 86 23.91 33.34 9.21
N LEU A 87 24.35 32.06 9.14
CA LEU A 87 25.56 31.61 8.45
C LEU A 87 25.41 31.58 6.91
N GLY A 88 24.22 31.94 6.38
CA GLY A 88 24.00 32.04 4.94
C GLY A 88 23.48 30.77 4.28
N PHE A 89 22.99 29.79 5.03
CA PHE A 89 22.30 28.63 4.45
C PHE A 89 21.05 29.06 3.71
N ARG A 90 20.92 28.55 2.50
CA ARG A 90 19.75 28.84 1.66
C ARG A 90 18.53 28.01 2.15
N THR A 91 17.34 28.56 2.03
CA THR A 91 16.07 27.88 2.35
C THR A 91 16.01 26.45 1.81
N ARG A 92 16.48 26.22 0.57
CA ARG A 92 16.49 24.88 -0.06
C ARG A 92 17.40 23.89 0.67
N GLN A 93 18.51 24.34 1.25
CA GLN A 93 19.45 23.49 1.99
C GLN A 93 18.83 23.04 3.31
N ILE A 94 18.09 23.94 3.99
CA ILE A 94 17.37 23.63 5.21
C ILE A 94 16.23 22.63 4.91
N VAL A 95 15.46 22.85 3.84
CA VAL A 95 14.42 21.90 3.40
C VAL A 95 15.03 20.53 3.13
N ALA A 96 16.16 20.48 2.38
CA ALA A 96 16.84 19.23 2.05
C ALA A 96 17.31 18.48 3.30
N LEU A 97 17.80 19.18 4.33
CA LEU A 97 18.22 18.59 5.59
C LEU A 97 17.05 17.86 6.28
N PHE A 98 15.91 18.52 6.43
CA PHE A 98 14.72 17.93 7.07
C PHE A 98 14.07 16.84 6.22
N LEU A 99 14.09 16.96 4.89
CA LEU A 99 13.64 15.88 4.00
C LEU A 99 14.52 14.64 4.13
N LEU A 100 15.82 14.83 4.25
CA LEU A 100 16.76 13.73 4.43
C LEU A 100 16.56 13.05 5.79
N GLU A 101 16.30 13.82 6.85
CA GLU A 101 15.93 13.29 8.17
C GLU A 101 14.64 12.48 8.11
N GLY A 102 13.59 13.01 7.47
CA GLY A 102 12.32 12.30 7.26
C GLY A 102 12.50 11.02 6.40
N MET A 103 13.35 11.08 5.39
CA MET A 103 13.69 9.91 4.57
C MET A 103 14.41 8.83 5.38
N LEU A 104 15.36 9.19 6.25
CA LEU A 104 16.06 8.24 7.12
C LEU A 104 15.09 7.57 8.10
N LEU A 105 14.19 8.34 8.72
CA LEU A 105 13.13 7.80 9.57
C LEU A 105 12.23 6.84 8.78
N GLY A 106 11.88 7.21 7.55
CA GLY A 106 11.10 6.37 6.64
C GLY A 106 11.80 5.06 6.31
N ILE A 107 13.11 5.09 6.01
CA ILE A 107 13.89 3.88 5.73
C ILE A 107 13.88 2.94 6.94
N VAL A 108 14.13 3.43 8.13
CA VAL A 108 14.11 2.61 9.34
C VAL A 108 12.72 2.01 9.57
N GLY A 109 11.66 2.82 9.44
CA GLY A 109 10.28 2.35 9.58
C GLY A 109 9.90 1.29 8.54
N VAL A 110 10.28 1.50 7.28
CA VAL A 110 10.02 0.57 6.17
C VAL A 110 10.80 -0.73 6.36
N LEU A 111 12.06 -0.68 6.80
CA LEU A 111 12.84 -1.90 7.08
C LEU A 111 12.20 -2.73 8.20
N LEU A 112 11.86 -2.10 9.32
CA LEU A 112 11.19 -2.79 10.43
C LEU A 112 9.82 -3.33 10.02
N GLY A 113 9.02 -2.51 9.31
CA GLY A 113 7.70 -2.89 8.82
C GLY A 113 7.75 -4.04 7.80
N SER A 114 8.73 -4.02 6.89
CA SER A 114 8.89 -5.10 5.91
C SER A 114 9.33 -6.41 6.56
N VAL A 115 10.24 -6.37 7.53
CA VAL A 115 10.61 -7.57 8.30
C VAL A 115 9.38 -8.18 8.99
N LEU A 116 8.63 -7.38 9.74
CA LEU A 116 7.41 -7.85 10.42
C LEU A 116 6.35 -8.34 9.41
N GLY A 117 6.17 -7.62 8.30
CA GLY A 117 5.21 -7.98 7.25
C GLY A 117 5.58 -9.30 6.54
N ILE A 118 6.86 -9.52 6.26
CA ILE A 118 7.34 -10.77 5.66
C ILE A 118 7.15 -11.94 6.63
N PHE A 119 7.54 -11.78 7.90
CA PHE A 119 7.32 -12.84 8.89
C PHE A 119 5.85 -13.18 9.08
N GLY A 120 4.98 -12.15 9.20
CA GLY A 120 3.53 -12.34 9.29
C GLY A 120 2.95 -12.99 8.04
N GLY A 121 3.39 -12.56 6.85
CA GLY A 121 2.98 -13.14 5.58
C GLY A 121 3.39 -14.60 5.42
N MET A 122 4.63 -14.95 5.78
CA MET A 122 5.12 -16.36 5.77
C MET A 122 4.34 -17.22 6.75
N TYR A 123 4.04 -16.70 7.93
CA TYR A 123 3.22 -17.42 8.91
C TYR A 123 1.82 -17.73 8.37
N LEU A 124 1.17 -16.75 7.72
CA LEU A 124 -0.15 -16.91 7.10
C LEU A 124 -0.11 -17.84 5.88
N GLU A 125 0.99 -17.87 5.14
CA GLU A 125 1.18 -18.78 4.00
C GLU A 125 1.31 -20.23 4.46
N GLN A 126 2.02 -20.48 5.58
CA GLN A 126 2.24 -21.83 6.11
C GLN A 126 1.05 -22.38 6.90
N ASN A 127 0.46 -21.57 7.77
CA ASN A 127 -0.60 -22.05 8.68
C ASN A 127 -2.01 -21.83 8.12
N GLY A 128 -2.19 -20.89 7.17
CA GLY A 128 -3.49 -20.47 6.70
C GLY A 128 -4.32 -19.74 7.77
N LEU A 129 -5.40 -19.12 7.35
CA LEU A 129 -6.45 -18.62 8.24
C LEU A 129 -7.61 -19.60 8.23
N ASN A 130 -7.91 -20.21 9.39
CA ASN A 130 -9.11 -21.01 9.57
C ASN A 130 -10.32 -20.09 9.62
N ILE A 131 -11.13 -20.12 8.57
CA ILE A 131 -12.38 -19.33 8.47
C ILE A 131 -13.59 -20.20 8.80
N THR A 132 -13.44 -21.13 9.72
CA THR A 132 -14.54 -21.93 10.27
C THR A 132 -15.44 -21.06 11.14
N THR A 133 -16.19 -20.17 10.51
CA THR A 133 -17.24 -19.40 11.14
C THR A 133 -18.59 -19.99 10.74
N ASN A 134 -19.55 -20.02 11.66
CA ASN A 134 -20.87 -20.62 11.46
C ASN A 134 -21.61 -20.09 10.20
N TRP A 135 -21.27 -18.88 9.71
CA TRP A 135 -21.84 -18.32 8.49
C TRP A 135 -21.29 -18.95 7.19
N ALA A 136 -20.10 -19.56 7.21
CA ALA A 136 -19.52 -20.22 6.04
C ALA A 136 -20.24 -21.54 5.69
N GLN A 137 -21.01 -22.10 6.63
CA GLN A 137 -21.81 -23.32 6.40
C GLN A 137 -23.10 -23.03 5.62
N ASP A 138 -23.59 -21.79 5.66
CA ASP A 138 -24.83 -21.38 4.99
C ASP A 138 -24.60 -20.86 3.56
N VAL A 139 -23.33 -20.78 3.11
CA VAL A 139 -22.99 -20.29 1.76
C VAL A 139 -22.89 -21.49 0.80
N PRO A 140 -23.63 -21.50 -0.31
CA PRO A 140 -23.66 -22.63 -1.27
C PRO A 140 -22.38 -22.79 -2.09
N PHE A 141 -21.24 -22.30 -1.60
CA PHE A 141 -19.94 -22.43 -2.27
C PHE A 141 -19.03 -23.35 -1.46
N PRO A 142 -18.25 -24.22 -2.10
CA PRO A 142 -17.21 -24.98 -1.43
C PRO A 142 -16.04 -24.06 -1.04
N ILE A 143 -16.22 -23.28 0.04
CA ILE A 143 -15.13 -22.48 0.62
C ILE A 143 -14.22 -23.48 1.34
N ARG A 144 -12.96 -23.52 0.94
CA ARG A 144 -11.95 -24.26 1.70
C ARG A 144 -11.86 -23.68 3.11
N ASP A 145 -11.83 -24.54 4.10
CA ASP A 145 -11.77 -24.17 5.53
C ASP A 145 -10.51 -23.35 5.89
N THR A 146 -9.51 -23.34 5.02
CA THR A 146 -8.25 -22.61 5.21
C THR A 146 -7.95 -21.72 4.01
N MET A 147 -7.84 -20.41 4.23
CA MET A 147 -7.28 -19.47 3.25
C MET A 147 -5.80 -19.26 3.52
N HIS A 148 -4.98 -19.51 2.52
CA HIS A 148 -3.53 -19.27 2.58
C HIS A 148 -3.21 -17.93 1.94
N GLY A 149 -2.45 -17.10 2.65
CA GLY A 149 -1.88 -15.88 2.08
C GLY A 149 -0.79 -16.25 1.07
N ARG A 150 -0.68 -15.53 -0.03
CA ARG A 150 0.45 -15.65 -0.96
C ARG A 150 1.36 -14.44 -0.82
N LEU A 151 2.58 -14.66 -0.35
CA LEU A 151 3.59 -13.61 -0.31
C LEU A 151 4.30 -13.54 -1.68
N SER A 152 4.12 -12.42 -2.37
CA SER A 152 4.80 -12.14 -3.64
C SER A 152 5.86 -11.05 -3.43
N PRO A 153 7.07 -11.17 -4.01
CA PRO A 153 8.10 -10.15 -3.93
C PRO A 153 7.64 -8.79 -4.43
N ASP A 154 6.76 -8.78 -5.45
CA ASP A 154 6.21 -7.55 -6.02
C ASP A 154 5.38 -6.77 -5.00
N ILE A 155 4.59 -7.47 -4.17
CA ILE A 155 3.77 -6.85 -3.12
C ILE A 155 4.68 -6.20 -2.07
N VAL A 156 5.76 -6.89 -1.68
CA VAL A 156 6.75 -6.38 -0.72
C VAL A 156 7.43 -5.13 -1.28
N LEU A 157 7.83 -5.16 -2.55
CA LEU A 157 8.46 -4.00 -3.21
C LEU A 157 7.52 -2.80 -3.25
N VAL A 158 6.26 -3.01 -3.64
CA VAL A 158 5.24 -1.94 -3.68
C VAL A 158 5.01 -1.37 -2.28
N ALA A 159 4.93 -2.21 -1.25
CA ALA A 159 4.77 -1.77 0.13
C ALA A 159 5.95 -0.92 0.62
N ILE A 160 7.19 -1.30 0.29
CA ILE A 160 8.41 -0.55 0.58
C ILE A 160 8.36 0.82 -0.10
N LEU A 161 8.06 0.87 -1.38
CA LEU A 161 7.99 2.13 -2.14
C LEU A 161 6.89 3.06 -1.61
N LEU A 162 5.71 2.52 -1.29
CA LEU A 162 4.60 3.28 -0.71
C LEU A 162 4.97 3.83 0.67
N GLY A 163 5.57 3.03 1.53
CA GLY A 163 6.00 3.47 2.86
C GLY A 163 7.02 4.61 2.78
N LEU A 164 8.00 4.49 1.88
CA LEU A 164 9.00 5.53 1.65
C LEU A 164 8.37 6.82 1.10
N ALA A 165 7.46 6.70 0.13
CA ALA A 165 6.73 7.82 -0.44
C ALA A 165 5.93 8.57 0.63
N VAL A 166 5.23 7.85 1.51
CA VAL A 166 4.46 8.44 2.62
C VAL A 166 5.37 9.17 3.61
N ALA A 167 6.52 8.61 3.96
CA ALA A 167 7.48 9.26 4.86
C ALA A 167 8.01 10.57 4.26
N ILE A 168 8.38 10.57 2.98
CA ILE A 168 8.83 11.77 2.27
C ILE A 168 7.68 12.80 2.19
N CYS A 169 6.50 12.41 1.75
CA CYS A 169 5.35 13.32 1.65
C CYS A 169 4.96 13.92 3.01
N GLY A 170 4.97 13.11 4.07
CA GLY A 170 4.69 13.55 5.44
C GLY A 170 5.70 14.58 5.96
N SER A 171 6.96 14.48 5.56
CA SER A 171 8.03 15.40 5.98
C SER A 171 8.08 16.71 5.19
N VAL A 172 7.49 16.79 3.99
CA VAL A 172 7.52 18.01 3.14
C VAL A 172 6.93 19.22 3.85
N GLY A 173 5.76 19.08 4.46
CA GLY A 173 5.07 20.20 5.14
C GLY A 173 5.92 20.81 6.27
N PRO A 174 6.39 20.01 7.24
CA PRO A 174 7.30 20.47 8.30
C PRO A 174 8.60 21.07 7.77
N ALA A 175 9.23 20.44 6.78
CA ALA A 175 10.48 20.92 6.18
C ALA A 175 10.32 22.31 5.55
N LEU A 176 9.20 22.56 4.86
CA LEU A 176 8.88 23.86 4.31
C LEU A 176 8.60 24.91 5.39
N ARG A 177 8.02 24.53 6.52
CA ARG A 177 7.80 25.43 7.67
C ARG A 177 9.14 25.79 8.33
N ALA A 178 10.01 24.82 8.55
CA ALA A 178 11.35 25.05 9.09
C ALA A 178 12.14 26.09 8.29
N ALA A 179 12.07 25.99 6.97
CA ALA A 179 12.80 26.87 6.06
C ALA A 179 12.24 28.32 5.97
N LYS A 180 11.01 28.54 6.46
CA LYS A 180 10.35 29.85 6.49
C LYS A 180 10.48 30.58 7.84
N LEU A 181 11.15 29.98 8.83
CA LEU A 181 11.40 30.63 10.10
C LEU A 181 12.29 31.87 9.87
N GLU A 182 11.87 33.00 10.42
CA GLU A 182 12.69 34.22 10.36
C GLU A 182 13.81 34.15 11.41
N PRO A 183 15.08 34.41 11.05
CA PRO A 183 16.22 34.34 11.98
C PRO A 183 16.03 35.23 13.22
N ALA A 184 15.39 36.38 13.05
CA ALA A 184 15.14 37.33 14.14
C ALA A 184 14.19 36.79 15.21
N ASN A 185 13.23 35.93 14.83
CA ASN A 185 12.28 35.32 15.76
C ASN A 185 12.79 34.00 16.36
N ALA A 186 13.77 33.36 15.72
CA ALA A 186 14.37 32.11 16.16
C ALA A 186 15.45 32.31 17.27
N LEU A 187 16.01 33.51 17.40
CA LEU A 187 17.07 33.84 18.37
C LEU A 187 16.55 34.58 19.62
N ARG A 188 15.24 34.75 19.74
CA ARG A 188 14.57 35.40 20.86
C ARG A 188 14.01 34.38 21.84
#